data_ef61d5733233c0d10738a1bebe69154c
#
_entry.id   ef61d5733233c0d10738a1bebe69154c
#
_cell.length_a   1.000
_cell.length_b   1.000
_cell.length_c   1.000
_cell.angle_alpha   90.00
_cell.angle_beta   90.00
_cell.angle_gamma   90.00
#
_symmetry.space_group_name_H-M   'P 1'
#
loop_
_entity.id
_entity.type
_entity.pdbx_description
1 polymer ?
#
loop_
_entity_poly.entity_id
_entity_poly.type
_entity_poly.pdbx_seq_one_letter_code
_entity_poly.pdbx_strand_id
1 'polypeptide(L)'
;MPSGTVLVTGASTGIGEATALHLKELGFDTVAAVRKDEDAERLARAGLRTVKLDVSDAGSIASARAELGDGPLTGLVNNAGIAVAAPLEYLPLDQLRHQLEVNLVGQVAVIQAFLPSLRAARGRIVNVSSIGGRVALPLVGAYNASKFALEAVSDSLRRELHPHGVDVVLIEPGGVKTPIWRKGNELADEIAGGMPPEAERLYGPMIEAVRAETVKIARDRGIEPRAVAEAIGSALTAKRPKTRYLVGRDAKVRARVAKVMPDRMMDRAIVRTLSQSKR
;
A
#
# COMPACT_ATOMS: atom_id res chain seq x y z
N MET A 1 7.62 27.11 4.02
CA MET A 1 7.66 25.84 3.29
C MET A 1 7.55 24.72 4.28
N PRO A 2 6.98 23.55 3.95
CA PRO A 2 7.05 22.39 4.82
C PRO A 2 8.53 22.07 5.11
N SER A 3 8.82 21.66 6.33
CA SER A 3 10.19 21.34 6.76
C SER A 3 10.17 20.11 7.66
N GLY A 4 11.32 19.47 7.81
CA GLY A 4 11.53 18.29 8.64
C GLY A 4 11.68 17.01 7.84
N THR A 5 12.05 15.95 8.53
CA THR A 5 12.37 14.65 7.91
C THR A 5 11.11 13.80 7.73
N VAL A 6 10.97 13.19 6.54
CA VAL A 6 9.90 12.23 6.21
C VAL A 6 10.51 10.95 5.69
N LEU A 7 10.18 9.82 6.31
CA LEU A 7 10.57 8.48 5.88
C LEU A 7 9.47 7.87 4.99
N VAL A 8 9.86 7.35 3.80
CA VAL A 8 8.95 6.68 2.87
C VAL A 8 9.41 5.24 2.65
N THR A 9 8.62 4.25 3.09
CA THR A 9 8.93 2.83 2.88
C THR A 9 8.52 2.35 1.50
N GLY A 10 9.27 1.39 0.93
CA GLY A 10 9.00 0.86 -0.41
C GLY A 10 9.15 1.91 -1.51
N ALA A 11 10.12 2.80 -1.37
CA ALA A 11 10.34 3.95 -2.25
C ALA A 11 11.02 3.61 -3.58
N SER A 12 11.31 2.34 -3.86
CA SER A 12 12.04 1.94 -5.06
C SER A 12 11.26 2.14 -6.37
N THR A 13 9.93 2.08 -6.35
CA THR A 13 9.09 2.19 -7.56
C THR A 13 7.68 2.68 -7.24
N GLY A 14 6.95 3.08 -8.29
CA GLY A 14 5.50 3.34 -8.22
C GLY A 14 5.13 4.46 -7.26
N ILE A 15 4.17 4.21 -6.37
CA ILE A 15 3.65 5.22 -5.43
C ILE A 15 4.77 5.71 -4.50
N GLY A 16 5.61 4.80 -3.98
CA GLY A 16 6.67 5.16 -3.04
C GLY A 16 7.72 6.08 -3.65
N GLU A 17 8.19 5.77 -4.85
CA GLU A 17 9.13 6.63 -5.58
C GLU A 17 8.52 7.99 -5.91
N ALA A 18 7.31 8.00 -6.48
CA ALA A 18 6.61 9.24 -6.80
C ALA A 18 6.36 10.10 -5.54
N THR A 19 6.09 9.46 -4.40
CA THR A 19 5.93 10.13 -3.11
C THR A 19 7.23 10.74 -2.62
N ALA A 20 8.33 9.97 -2.65
CA ALA A 20 9.62 10.46 -2.18
C ALA A 20 10.08 11.68 -3.00
N LEU A 21 9.95 11.63 -4.32
CA LEU A 21 10.28 12.74 -5.20
C LEU A 21 9.37 13.95 -4.95
N HIS A 22 8.07 13.74 -4.82
CA HIS A 22 7.12 14.83 -4.58
C HIS A 22 7.34 15.52 -3.22
N LEU A 23 7.62 14.76 -2.17
CA LEU A 23 7.89 15.34 -0.86
C LEU A 23 9.18 16.16 -0.84
N LYS A 24 10.21 15.71 -1.57
CA LYS A 24 11.41 16.52 -1.81
C LYS A 24 11.10 17.84 -2.52
N GLU A 25 10.26 17.81 -3.57
CA GLU A 25 9.81 19.02 -4.29
C GLU A 25 9.06 19.99 -3.36
N LEU A 26 8.32 19.47 -2.38
CA LEU A 26 7.64 20.27 -1.36
C LEU A 26 8.61 20.86 -0.30
N GLY A 27 9.86 20.45 -0.27
CA GLY A 27 10.89 20.95 0.65
C GLY A 27 11.13 20.12 1.90
N PHE A 28 10.60 18.89 1.98
CA PHE A 28 10.93 17.96 3.07
C PHE A 28 12.32 17.34 2.88
N ASP A 29 13.03 17.08 3.99
CA ASP A 29 14.16 16.16 4.02
C ASP A 29 13.62 14.72 3.89
N THR A 30 13.53 14.24 2.67
CA THR A 30 12.88 12.97 2.37
C THR A 30 13.89 11.83 2.36
N VAL A 31 13.64 10.83 3.20
CA VAL A 31 14.40 9.58 3.25
C VAL A 31 13.63 8.49 2.53
N ALA A 32 14.19 8.00 1.43
CA ALA A 32 13.64 6.91 0.62
C ALA A 32 14.17 5.57 1.14
N ALA A 33 13.29 4.77 1.78
CA ALA A 33 13.66 3.46 2.26
C ALA A 33 13.46 2.40 1.16
N VAL A 34 14.51 1.69 0.85
CA VAL A 34 14.59 0.68 -0.22
C VAL A 34 15.30 -0.58 0.26
N ARG A 35 15.10 -1.71 -0.46
CA ARG A 35 15.73 -2.99 -0.10
C ARG A 35 17.06 -3.25 -0.83
N LYS A 36 17.19 -2.74 -2.04
CA LYS A 36 18.32 -3.00 -2.92
C LYS A 36 19.26 -1.79 -3.04
N ASP A 37 20.54 -2.04 -3.09
CA ASP A 37 21.55 -0.99 -3.23
C ASP A 37 21.42 -0.23 -4.56
N GLU A 38 21.09 -0.94 -5.65
CA GLU A 38 20.84 -0.34 -6.97
C GLU A 38 19.74 0.73 -6.94
N ASP A 39 18.66 0.47 -6.18
CA ASP A 39 17.57 1.43 -6.00
C ASP A 39 18.01 2.60 -5.13
N ALA A 40 18.82 2.35 -4.09
CA ALA A 40 19.39 3.39 -3.24
C ALA A 40 20.27 4.35 -4.05
N GLU A 41 21.20 3.82 -4.84
CA GLU A 41 22.07 4.62 -5.70
C GLU A 41 21.29 5.43 -6.74
N ARG A 42 20.28 4.83 -7.36
CA ARG A 42 19.43 5.51 -8.34
C ARG A 42 18.69 6.70 -7.74
N LEU A 43 18.11 6.52 -6.56
CA LEU A 43 17.38 7.56 -5.83
C LEU A 43 18.33 8.62 -5.23
N ALA A 44 19.53 8.23 -4.81
CA ALA A 44 20.57 9.16 -4.38
C ALA A 44 21.00 10.08 -5.52
N ARG A 45 21.15 9.56 -6.75
CA ARG A 45 21.41 10.39 -7.95
C ARG A 45 20.27 11.38 -8.25
N ALA A 46 19.03 11.04 -7.85
CA ALA A 46 17.90 11.97 -7.90
C ALA A 46 17.89 12.96 -6.71
N GLY A 47 18.91 12.90 -5.84
CA GLY A 47 19.12 13.80 -4.71
C GLY A 47 18.21 13.50 -3.51
N LEU A 48 17.79 12.26 -3.33
CA LEU A 48 17.11 11.77 -2.13
C LEU A 48 18.12 11.17 -1.16
N ARG A 49 17.89 11.33 0.14
CA ARG A 49 18.52 10.48 1.14
C ARG A 49 17.93 9.08 1.03
N THR A 50 18.74 8.06 1.20
CA THR A 50 18.30 6.66 1.14
C THR A 50 18.69 5.91 2.39
N VAL A 51 17.90 4.89 2.75
CA VAL A 51 18.21 3.94 3.82
C VAL A 51 17.79 2.54 3.39
N LYS A 52 18.56 1.53 3.77
CA LYS A 52 18.17 0.12 3.56
C LYS A 52 17.13 -0.27 4.57
N LEU A 53 15.96 -0.72 4.10
CA LEU A 53 14.88 -1.17 4.97
C LEU A 53 14.01 -2.22 4.27
N ASP A 54 13.99 -3.42 4.81
CA ASP A 54 12.96 -4.43 4.55
C ASP A 54 11.98 -4.46 5.73
N VAL A 55 10.72 -4.18 5.45
CA VAL A 55 9.68 -4.11 6.50
C VAL A 55 9.37 -5.48 7.12
N SER A 56 9.73 -6.57 6.46
CA SER A 56 9.56 -7.94 6.97
C SER A 56 10.77 -8.46 7.78
N ASP A 57 11.81 -7.64 7.97
CA ASP A 57 13.01 -8.00 8.69
C ASP A 57 13.24 -7.03 9.87
N ALA A 58 13.09 -7.54 11.08
CA ALA A 58 13.28 -6.78 12.31
C ALA A 58 14.71 -6.22 12.46
N GLY A 59 15.73 -6.97 11.99
CA GLY A 59 17.12 -6.52 11.99
C GLY A 59 17.33 -5.34 11.03
N SER A 60 16.73 -5.41 9.85
CA SER A 60 16.75 -4.32 8.86
C SER A 60 16.06 -3.05 9.40
N ILE A 61 14.91 -3.21 10.07
CA ILE A 61 14.20 -2.08 10.70
C ILE A 61 15.06 -1.44 11.80
N ALA A 62 15.70 -2.25 12.66
CA ALA A 62 16.56 -1.78 13.72
C ALA A 62 17.81 -1.03 13.17
N SER A 63 18.43 -1.57 12.12
CA SER A 63 19.56 -0.94 11.43
C SER A 63 19.18 0.40 10.81
N ALA A 64 18.06 0.47 10.11
CA ALA A 64 17.54 1.71 9.53
C ALA A 64 17.22 2.76 10.62
N ARG A 65 16.67 2.32 11.76
CA ARG A 65 16.41 3.18 12.90
C ARG A 65 17.70 3.75 13.49
N ALA A 66 18.74 2.93 13.64
CA ALA A 66 20.05 3.36 14.14
C ALA A 66 20.73 4.35 13.19
N GLU A 67 20.67 4.09 11.86
CA GLU A 67 21.24 4.98 10.85
C GLU A 67 20.57 6.36 10.80
N LEU A 68 19.23 6.41 10.96
CA LEU A 68 18.48 7.67 10.97
C LEU A 68 18.61 8.44 12.29
N GLY A 69 19.02 7.77 13.36
CA GLY A 69 19.23 8.36 14.69
C GLY A 69 17.93 8.76 15.39
N ASP A 70 18.06 9.39 16.56
CA ASP A 70 16.93 9.75 17.45
C ASP A 70 16.26 11.10 17.12
N GLY A 71 16.63 11.70 16.00
CA GLY A 71 16.08 12.98 15.58
C GLY A 71 14.55 12.95 15.38
N PRO A 72 13.88 14.12 15.43
CA PRO A 72 12.44 14.22 15.21
C PRO A 72 12.07 13.82 13.78
N LEU A 73 11.02 13.02 13.65
CA LEU A 73 10.46 12.57 12.37
C LEU A 73 9.09 13.24 12.14
N THR A 74 9.04 14.13 11.16
CA THR A 74 7.81 14.89 10.82
C THR A 74 6.75 13.99 10.17
N GLY A 75 7.19 12.97 9.43
CA GLY A 75 6.26 12.04 8.78
C GLY A 75 6.85 10.67 8.53
N LEU A 76 5.98 9.66 8.62
CA LEU A 76 6.26 8.30 8.19
C LEU A 76 5.20 7.90 7.15
N VAL A 77 5.63 7.59 5.94
CA VAL A 77 4.77 7.05 4.88
C VAL A 77 5.01 5.54 4.77
N ASN A 78 4.11 4.76 5.32
CA ASN A 78 4.07 3.30 5.18
C ASN A 78 3.45 2.94 3.84
N ASN A 79 4.29 2.78 2.81
CA ASN A 79 3.87 2.46 1.46
C ASN A 79 4.34 1.06 1.01
N ALA A 80 5.35 0.47 1.63
CA ALA A 80 5.82 -0.86 1.27
C ALA A 80 4.66 -1.87 1.23
N GLY A 81 4.59 -2.68 0.17
CA GLY A 81 3.51 -3.64 0.02
C GLY A 81 3.66 -4.53 -1.20
N ILE A 82 3.03 -5.68 -1.13
CA ILE A 82 2.92 -6.68 -2.19
C ILE A 82 1.45 -7.01 -2.45
N ALA A 83 1.17 -7.70 -3.56
CA ALA A 83 -0.15 -8.23 -3.86
C ALA A 83 -0.02 -9.69 -4.28
N VAL A 84 -0.60 -10.59 -3.49
CA VAL A 84 -0.73 -12.01 -3.79
C VAL A 84 -2.13 -12.26 -4.33
N ALA A 85 -2.21 -12.91 -5.48
CA ALA A 85 -3.47 -13.23 -6.13
C ALA A 85 -3.56 -14.74 -6.43
N ALA A 86 -4.58 -15.39 -5.85
CA ALA A 86 -4.92 -16.78 -6.10
C ALA A 86 -6.33 -17.07 -5.57
N PRO A 87 -7.03 -18.12 -6.05
CA PRO A 87 -8.21 -18.64 -5.38
C PRO A 87 -7.85 -19.03 -3.93
N LEU A 88 -8.64 -18.59 -2.94
CA LEU A 88 -8.35 -18.88 -1.53
C LEU A 88 -8.28 -20.38 -1.23
N GLU A 89 -9.03 -21.19 -1.96
CA GLU A 89 -9.02 -22.65 -1.86
C GLU A 89 -7.64 -23.25 -2.16
N TYR A 90 -6.88 -22.67 -3.08
CA TYR A 90 -5.58 -23.14 -3.54
C TYR A 90 -4.42 -22.23 -3.16
N LEU A 91 -4.70 -21.17 -2.38
CA LEU A 91 -3.66 -20.27 -1.94
C LEU A 91 -2.73 -20.95 -0.90
N PRO A 92 -1.43 -21.08 -1.16
CA PRO A 92 -0.50 -21.57 -0.16
C PRO A 92 -0.50 -20.67 1.09
N LEU A 93 -0.60 -21.27 2.28
CA LEU A 93 -0.71 -20.51 3.53
C LEU A 93 0.55 -19.71 3.89
N ASP A 94 1.71 -20.10 3.40
CA ASP A 94 2.93 -19.32 3.49
C ASP A 94 2.83 -18.01 2.70
N GLN A 95 2.20 -18.03 1.52
CA GLN A 95 1.93 -16.82 0.73
C GLN A 95 0.92 -15.90 1.42
N LEU A 96 -0.10 -16.45 2.09
CA LEU A 96 -1.01 -15.66 2.93
C LEU A 96 -0.25 -15.00 4.09
N ARG A 97 0.59 -15.76 4.78
CA ARG A 97 1.43 -15.24 5.89
C ARG A 97 2.38 -14.16 5.39
N HIS A 98 3.05 -14.37 4.26
CA HIS A 98 3.96 -13.40 3.67
C HIS A 98 3.22 -12.10 3.27
N GLN A 99 2.02 -12.21 2.70
CA GLN A 99 1.18 -11.05 2.40
C GLN A 99 0.86 -10.21 3.65
N LEU A 100 0.50 -10.87 4.75
CA LEU A 100 0.20 -10.20 6.02
C LEU A 100 1.47 -9.66 6.67
N GLU A 101 2.58 -10.40 6.60
CA GLU A 101 3.87 -9.95 7.13
C GLU A 101 4.30 -8.62 6.51
N VAL A 102 4.31 -8.53 5.18
CA VAL A 102 4.75 -7.29 4.51
C VAL A 102 3.75 -6.15 4.66
N ASN A 103 2.45 -6.43 4.43
CA ASN A 103 1.44 -5.37 4.31
C ASN A 103 0.84 -4.91 5.64
N LEU A 104 1.06 -5.65 6.71
CA LEU A 104 0.47 -5.36 8.02
C LEU A 104 1.52 -5.38 9.14
N VAL A 105 2.08 -6.56 9.44
CA VAL A 105 2.98 -6.75 10.59
C VAL A 105 4.21 -5.86 10.47
N GLY A 106 4.87 -5.89 9.32
CA GLY A 106 6.04 -5.07 9.03
C GLY A 106 5.76 -3.57 9.08
N GLN A 107 4.57 -3.13 8.61
CA GLN A 107 4.20 -1.73 8.73
C GLN A 107 3.99 -1.30 10.20
N VAL A 108 3.41 -2.16 11.02
CA VAL A 108 3.29 -1.92 12.47
C VAL A 108 4.68 -1.89 13.12
N ALA A 109 5.56 -2.82 12.76
CA ALA A 109 6.93 -2.87 13.28
C ALA A 109 7.71 -1.58 12.94
N VAL A 110 7.60 -1.07 11.72
CA VAL A 110 8.19 0.23 11.34
C VAL A 110 7.59 1.36 12.17
N ILE A 111 6.26 1.42 12.36
CA ILE A 111 5.64 2.42 13.23
C ILE A 111 6.24 2.36 14.63
N GLN A 112 6.31 1.18 15.24
CA GLN A 112 6.85 1.00 16.59
C GLN A 112 8.29 1.49 16.70
N ALA A 113 9.14 1.17 15.73
CA ALA A 113 10.54 1.58 15.72
C ALA A 113 10.72 3.10 15.63
N PHE A 114 9.88 3.80 14.86
CA PHE A 114 9.99 5.23 14.64
C PHE A 114 9.04 6.10 15.48
N LEU A 115 8.18 5.48 16.30
CA LEU A 115 7.18 6.19 17.10
C LEU A 115 7.79 7.20 18.11
N PRO A 116 8.93 6.93 18.76
CA PRO A 116 9.58 7.94 19.60
C PRO A 116 9.92 9.23 18.85
N SER A 117 10.49 9.12 17.65
CA SER A 117 10.83 10.27 16.79
C SER A 117 9.59 10.99 16.26
N LEU A 118 8.51 10.25 15.95
CA LEU A 118 7.22 10.82 15.55
C LEU A 118 6.58 11.60 16.70
N ARG A 119 6.63 11.10 17.93
CA ARG A 119 6.12 11.82 19.12
C ARG A 119 6.92 13.10 19.37
N ALA A 120 8.26 13.06 19.26
CA ALA A 120 9.12 14.23 19.44
C ALA A 120 8.77 15.37 18.47
N ALA A 121 8.38 15.03 17.23
CA ALA A 121 7.99 16.00 16.21
C ALA A 121 6.49 16.36 16.26
N ARG A 122 5.67 15.68 17.04
CA ARG A 122 4.20 15.65 16.84
C ARG A 122 3.86 15.36 15.37
N GLY A 123 4.56 14.38 14.81
CA GLY A 123 4.57 14.07 13.40
C GLY A 123 3.32 13.33 12.94
N ARG A 124 3.39 12.76 11.73
CA ARG A 124 2.23 12.16 11.08
C ARG A 124 2.56 10.81 10.47
N ILE A 125 1.71 9.83 10.71
CA ILE A 125 1.76 8.51 10.07
C ILE A 125 0.77 8.52 8.91
N VAL A 126 1.25 8.18 7.71
CA VAL A 126 0.45 8.03 6.50
C VAL A 126 0.54 6.58 6.03
N ASN A 127 -0.50 5.80 6.25
CA ASN A 127 -0.56 4.41 5.81
C ASN A 127 -1.21 4.33 4.43
N VAL A 128 -0.49 3.77 3.45
CA VAL A 128 -1.03 3.54 2.11
C VAL A 128 -1.83 2.24 2.11
N SER A 129 -3.13 2.40 2.24
CA SER A 129 -4.13 1.33 2.15
C SER A 129 -4.55 1.10 0.69
N SER A 130 -5.79 0.83 0.43
CA SER A 130 -6.41 0.63 -0.88
C SER A 130 -7.93 0.70 -0.75
N ILE A 131 -8.62 0.92 -1.87
CA ILE A 131 -10.06 0.60 -1.94
C ILE A 131 -10.33 -0.88 -1.62
N GLY A 132 -9.33 -1.75 -1.85
CA GLY A 132 -9.34 -3.16 -1.42
C GLY A 132 -9.34 -3.37 0.10
N GLY A 133 -9.14 -2.33 0.92
CA GLY A 133 -9.38 -2.33 2.37
C GLY A 133 -10.83 -2.05 2.76
N ARG A 134 -11.72 -1.82 1.80
CA ARG A 134 -13.16 -1.57 2.00
C ARG A 134 -14.07 -2.47 1.18
N VAL A 135 -13.59 -2.93 0.04
CA VAL A 135 -14.32 -3.82 -0.87
C VAL A 135 -13.41 -4.96 -1.24
N ALA A 136 -13.78 -6.17 -0.83
CA ALA A 136 -13.04 -7.37 -1.19
C ALA A 136 -13.42 -7.83 -2.60
N LEU A 137 -12.42 -8.18 -3.39
CA LEU A 137 -12.60 -8.76 -4.71
C LEU A 137 -12.13 -10.23 -4.72
N PRO A 138 -12.73 -11.09 -5.55
CA PRO A 138 -12.27 -12.46 -5.72
C PRO A 138 -10.80 -12.53 -6.15
N LEU A 139 -10.13 -13.62 -5.84
CA LEU A 139 -8.74 -13.97 -6.16
C LEU A 139 -7.67 -13.10 -5.48
N VAL A 140 -8.02 -11.97 -4.92
CA VAL A 140 -7.10 -11.10 -4.15
C VAL A 140 -7.45 -11.07 -2.66
N GLY A 141 -7.98 -12.18 -2.15
CA GLY A 141 -8.45 -12.30 -0.76
C GLY A 141 -7.36 -12.01 0.27
N ALA A 142 -6.14 -12.54 0.08
CA ALA A 142 -5.00 -12.26 0.97
C ALA A 142 -4.64 -10.78 1.00
N TYR A 143 -4.59 -10.13 -0.16
CA TYR A 143 -4.34 -8.68 -0.26
C TYR A 143 -5.45 -7.88 0.43
N ASN A 144 -6.72 -8.19 0.12
CA ASN A 144 -7.85 -7.51 0.76
C ASN A 144 -7.80 -7.65 2.28
N ALA A 145 -7.58 -8.87 2.80
CA ALA A 145 -7.46 -9.11 4.23
C ALA A 145 -6.37 -8.23 4.87
N SER A 146 -5.19 -8.12 4.23
CA SER A 146 -4.11 -7.27 4.72
C SER A 146 -4.49 -5.79 4.76
N LYS A 147 -5.25 -5.30 3.76
CA LYS A 147 -5.66 -3.89 3.71
C LYS A 147 -6.84 -3.58 4.64
N PHE A 148 -7.81 -4.50 4.80
CA PHE A 148 -8.84 -4.38 5.84
C PHE A 148 -8.23 -4.34 7.25
N ALA A 149 -7.26 -5.20 7.51
CA ALA A 149 -6.54 -5.20 8.78
C ALA A 149 -5.77 -3.89 9.02
N LEU A 150 -5.12 -3.35 7.98
CA LEU A 150 -4.41 -2.06 8.06
C LEU A 150 -5.37 -0.90 8.34
N GLU A 151 -6.59 -0.90 7.78
CA GLU A 151 -7.63 0.08 8.09
C GLU A 151 -7.99 0.04 9.59
N ALA A 152 -8.23 -1.15 10.14
CA ALA A 152 -8.57 -1.34 11.55
C ALA A 152 -7.43 -0.91 12.48
N VAL A 153 -6.19 -1.34 12.19
CA VAL A 153 -4.99 -0.95 12.96
C VAL A 153 -4.78 0.56 12.92
N SER A 154 -4.97 1.18 11.76
CA SER A 154 -4.81 2.64 11.62
C SER A 154 -5.86 3.41 12.42
N ASP A 155 -7.09 2.92 12.49
CA ASP A 155 -8.16 3.52 13.32
C ASP A 155 -7.85 3.41 14.83
N SER A 156 -7.30 2.28 15.27
CA SER A 156 -6.85 2.08 16.65
C SER A 156 -5.69 3.01 16.98
N LEU A 157 -4.65 3.00 16.16
CA LEU A 157 -3.48 3.88 16.33
C LEU A 157 -3.85 5.36 16.37
N ARG A 158 -4.78 5.80 15.53
CA ARG A 158 -5.25 7.19 15.52
C ARG A 158 -5.83 7.61 16.86
N ARG A 159 -6.58 6.73 17.52
CA ARG A 159 -7.19 6.99 18.83
C ARG A 159 -6.15 6.94 19.94
N GLU A 160 -5.27 5.94 19.90
CA GLU A 160 -4.18 5.76 20.87
C GLU A 160 -3.16 6.90 20.84
N LEU A 161 -2.82 7.41 19.65
CA LEU A 161 -1.80 8.42 19.46
C LEU A 161 -2.34 9.85 19.53
N HIS A 162 -3.66 10.04 19.54
CA HIS A 162 -4.28 11.36 19.64
C HIS A 162 -3.81 12.18 20.86
N PRO A 163 -3.69 11.60 22.08
CA PRO A 163 -3.18 12.34 23.24
C PRO A 163 -1.71 12.77 23.10
N HIS A 164 -0.97 12.12 22.21
CA HIS A 164 0.46 12.40 21.96
C HIS A 164 0.67 13.36 20.80
N GLY A 165 -0.39 13.85 20.16
CA GLY A 165 -0.33 14.79 19.05
C GLY A 165 0.21 14.20 17.75
N VAL A 166 0.19 12.87 17.58
CA VAL A 166 0.58 12.17 16.35
C VAL A 166 -0.67 11.83 15.55
N ASP A 167 -0.80 12.39 14.36
CA ASP A 167 -1.90 12.09 13.46
C ASP A 167 -1.67 10.78 12.69
N VAL A 168 -2.73 10.01 12.47
CA VAL A 168 -2.70 8.80 11.61
C VAL A 168 -3.72 8.97 10.49
N VAL A 169 -3.22 8.87 9.25
CA VAL A 169 -3.98 9.10 8.02
C VAL A 169 -3.90 7.88 7.12
N LEU A 170 -5.00 7.55 6.49
CA LEU A 170 -5.09 6.51 5.46
C LEU A 170 -5.21 7.12 4.08
N ILE A 171 -4.41 6.61 3.14
CA ILE A 171 -4.57 6.88 1.71
C ILE A 171 -5.18 5.63 1.09
N GLU A 172 -6.29 5.78 0.39
CA GLU A 172 -7.08 4.69 -0.19
C GLU A 172 -7.14 4.84 -1.71
N PRO A 173 -6.09 4.43 -2.44
CA PRO A 173 -6.11 4.48 -3.90
C PRO A 173 -7.04 3.44 -4.50
N GLY A 174 -7.56 3.75 -5.69
CA GLY A 174 -8.11 2.77 -6.63
C GLY A 174 -7.00 2.09 -7.43
N GLY A 175 -7.26 1.85 -8.71
CA GLY A 175 -6.24 1.34 -9.63
C GLY A 175 -5.16 2.39 -9.92
N VAL A 176 -3.89 2.08 -9.67
CA VAL A 176 -2.73 2.96 -9.92
C VAL A 176 -1.77 2.26 -10.86
N LYS A 177 -1.20 2.97 -11.83
CA LYS A 177 -0.19 2.44 -12.77
C LYS A 177 1.13 2.19 -12.06
N THR A 178 1.31 1.01 -11.50
CA THR A 178 2.52 0.64 -10.74
C THR A 178 2.98 -0.78 -11.08
N PRO A 179 4.26 -1.10 -10.83
CA PRO A 179 4.78 -2.45 -11.02
C PRO A 179 4.15 -3.54 -10.14
N ILE A 180 3.35 -3.18 -9.14
CA ILE A 180 2.68 -4.15 -8.25
C ILE A 180 1.80 -5.13 -9.03
N TRP A 181 1.16 -4.66 -10.10
CA TRP A 181 0.30 -5.48 -10.94
C TRP A 181 1.09 -6.56 -11.70
N ARG A 182 2.21 -6.16 -12.30
CA ARG A 182 3.09 -7.10 -13.01
C ARG A 182 3.66 -8.13 -12.04
N LYS A 183 4.24 -7.68 -10.92
CA LYS A 183 4.80 -8.58 -9.90
C LYS A 183 3.75 -9.51 -9.29
N GLY A 184 2.54 -8.99 -9.06
CA GLY A 184 1.43 -9.79 -8.57
C GLY A 184 0.96 -10.85 -9.58
N ASN A 185 0.96 -10.55 -10.87
CA ASN A 185 0.65 -11.52 -11.92
C ASN A 185 1.75 -12.58 -12.07
N GLU A 186 3.03 -12.20 -12.01
CA GLU A 186 4.17 -13.14 -12.02
C GLU A 186 4.07 -14.15 -10.86
N LEU A 187 3.81 -13.66 -9.65
CA LEU A 187 3.62 -14.54 -8.48
C LEU A 187 2.35 -15.41 -8.61
N ALA A 188 1.28 -14.87 -9.18
CA ALA A 188 0.05 -15.65 -9.42
C ALA A 188 0.32 -16.80 -10.42
N ASP A 189 1.17 -16.58 -11.43
CA ASP A 189 1.60 -17.63 -12.38
C ASP A 189 2.43 -18.73 -11.69
N GLU A 190 3.36 -18.34 -10.81
CA GLU A 190 4.14 -19.29 -10.01
C GLU A 190 3.21 -20.15 -9.12
N ILE A 191 2.25 -19.53 -8.44
CA ILE A 191 1.28 -20.26 -7.61
C ILE A 191 0.41 -21.18 -8.47
N ALA A 192 -0.08 -20.69 -9.62
CA ALA A 192 -0.92 -21.46 -10.52
C ALA A 192 -0.20 -22.69 -11.06
N GLY A 193 1.11 -22.62 -11.33
CA GLY A 193 1.92 -23.77 -11.75
C GLY A 193 1.99 -24.92 -10.74
N GLY A 194 1.70 -24.66 -9.47
CA GLY A 194 1.60 -25.68 -8.42
C GLY A 194 0.18 -26.18 -8.13
N MET A 195 -0.85 -25.60 -8.78
CA MET A 195 -2.24 -25.99 -8.56
C MET A 195 -2.61 -27.29 -9.32
N PRO A 196 -3.56 -28.07 -8.81
CA PRO A 196 -4.08 -29.24 -9.55
C PRO A 196 -4.89 -28.78 -10.78
N PRO A 197 -5.03 -29.63 -11.83
CA PRO A 197 -5.81 -29.31 -13.03
C PRO A 197 -7.28 -28.91 -12.75
N GLU A 198 -7.80 -29.35 -11.62
CA GLU A 198 -9.14 -28.99 -11.17
C GLU A 198 -9.27 -27.48 -10.86
N ALA A 199 -8.23 -26.87 -10.33
CA ALA A 199 -8.20 -25.44 -10.04
C ALA A 199 -8.41 -24.61 -11.33
N GLU A 200 -7.76 -24.99 -12.43
CA GLU A 200 -7.94 -24.35 -13.73
C GLU A 200 -9.37 -24.48 -14.23
N ARG A 201 -9.95 -25.69 -14.09
CA ARG A 201 -11.34 -25.92 -14.47
C ARG A 201 -12.34 -25.07 -13.69
N LEU A 202 -12.10 -24.91 -12.38
CA LEU A 202 -13.01 -24.18 -11.49
C LEU A 202 -12.80 -22.65 -11.54
N TYR A 203 -11.57 -22.19 -11.59
CA TYR A 203 -11.21 -20.77 -11.43
C TYR A 203 -10.58 -20.13 -12.66
N GLY A 204 -10.17 -20.88 -13.68
CA GLY A 204 -9.49 -20.37 -14.87
C GLY A 204 -10.18 -19.16 -15.50
N PRO A 205 -11.50 -19.22 -15.80
CA PRO A 205 -12.22 -18.08 -16.35
C PRO A 205 -12.18 -16.81 -15.49
N MET A 206 -12.14 -16.96 -14.16
CA MET A 206 -12.08 -15.84 -13.23
C MET A 206 -10.65 -15.28 -13.13
N ILE A 207 -9.65 -16.17 -13.15
CA ILE A 207 -8.22 -15.80 -13.18
C ILE A 207 -7.93 -14.95 -14.40
N GLU A 208 -8.37 -15.38 -15.58
CA GLU A 208 -8.21 -14.64 -16.83
C GLU A 208 -8.88 -13.25 -16.78
N ALA A 209 -10.11 -13.17 -16.24
CA ALA A 209 -10.83 -11.91 -16.12
C ALA A 209 -10.12 -10.91 -15.19
N VAL A 210 -9.63 -11.37 -14.03
CA VAL A 210 -8.89 -10.54 -13.08
C VAL A 210 -7.55 -10.12 -13.68
N ARG A 211 -6.82 -11.02 -14.34
CA ARG A 211 -5.57 -10.71 -15.04
C ARG A 211 -5.78 -9.63 -16.11
N ALA A 212 -6.78 -9.78 -16.95
CA ALA A 212 -7.10 -8.79 -17.96
C ALA A 212 -7.38 -7.40 -17.37
N GLU A 213 -8.08 -7.35 -16.24
CA GLU A 213 -8.36 -6.09 -15.55
C GLU A 213 -7.09 -5.46 -14.92
N THR A 214 -6.22 -6.27 -14.30
CA THR A 214 -4.95 -5.76 -13.76
C THR A 214 -4.04 -5.20 -14.85
N VAL A 215 -4.01 -5.84 -16.03
CA VAL A 215 -3.26 -5.33 -17.19
C VAL A 215 -3.86 -4.00 -17.68
N LYS A 216 -5.19 -3.87 -17.77
CA LYS A 216 -5.86 -2.62 -18.15
C LYS A 216 -5.57 -1.50 -17.14
N ILE A 217 -5.57 -1.81 -15.84
CA ILE A 217 -5.20 -0.83 -14.80
C ILE A 217 -3.74 -0.39 -14.98
N ALA A 218 -2.82 -1.33 -15.18
CA ALA A 218 -1.41 -1.03 -15.32
C ALA A 218 -1.10 -0.15 -16.55
N ARG A 219 -1.83 -0.33 -17.66
CA ARG A 219 -1.59 0.36 -18.94
C ARG A 219 -2.42 1.65 -19.09
N ASP A 220 -3.73 1.55 -18.91
CA ASP A 220 -4.65 2.57 -19.43
C ASP A 220 -5.54 3.21 -18.36
N ARG A 221 -6.18 2.40 -17.50
CA ARG A 221 -7.24 2.87 -16.59
C ARG A 221 -6.73 3.37 -15.24
N GLY A 222 -5.56 2.93 -14.82
CA GLY A 222 -4.97 3.35 -13.56
C GLY A 222 -4.62 4.84 -13.58
N ILE A 223 -4.76 5.47 -12.42
CA ILE A 223 -4.23 6.82 -12.21
C ILE A 223 -2.70 6.78 -12.12
N GLU A 224 -2.06 7.91 -12.41
CA GLU A 224 -0.61 8.03 -12.26
C GLU A 224 -0.22 7.99 -10.76
N PRO A 225 0.93 7.39 -10.41
CA PRO A 225 1.44 7.36 -9.04
C PRO A 225 1.55 8.77 -8.42
N ARG A 226 1.81 9.78 -9.23
CA ARG A 226 1.89 11.19 -8.83
C ARG A 226 0.61 11.67 -8.13
N ALA A 227 -0.57 11.27 -8.59
CA ALA A 227 -1.83 11.66 -7.96
C ALA A 227 -1.96 11.14 -6.52
N VAL A 228 -1.39 9.96 -6.24
CA VAL A 228 -1.33 9.42 -4.87
C VAL A 228 -0.29 10.16 -4.05
N ALA A 229 0.87 10.47 -4.63
CA ALA A 229 1.92 11.27 -3.99
C ALA A 229 1.41 12.66 -3.56
N GLU A 230 0.62 13.32 -4.41
CA GLU A 230 -0.01 14.61 -4.11
C GLU A 230 -1.01 14.51 -2.95
N ALA A 231 -1.79 13.43 -2.88
CA ALA A 231 -2.68 13.18 -1.75
C ALA A 231 -1.90 12.95 -0.45
N ILE A 232 -0.77 12.23 -0.50
CA ILE A 232 0.14 12.04 0.63
C ILE A 232 0.76 13.38 1.05
N GLY A 233 1.27 14.18 0.12
CA GLY A 233 1.79 15.52 0.37
C GLY A 233 0.73 16.42 1.04
N SER A 234 -0.49 16.40 0.53
CA SER A 234 -1.63 17.12 1.13
C SER A 234 -1.94 16.62 2.55
N ALA A 235 -1.87 15.31 2.77
CA ALA A 235 -2.08 14.73 4.10
C ALA A 235 -0.98 15.17 5.09
N LEU A 236 0.27 15.29 4.65
CA LEU A 236 1.39 15.72 5.49
C LEU A 236 1.40 17.23 5.77
N THR A 237 0.89 18.07 4.86
CA THR A 237 0.96 19.53 4.96
C THR A 237 -0.31 20.19 5.53
N ALA A 238 -1.43 19.50 5.52
CA ALA A 238 -2.70 20.06 6.00
C ALA A 238 -2.66 20.40 7.49
N LYS A 239 -3.17 21.57 7.90
CA LYS A 239 -3.29 21.93 9.34
C LYS A 239 -4.16 20.93 10.12
N ARG A 240 -5.23 20.45 9.50
CA ARG A 240 -6.15 19.42 10.02
C ARG A 240 -6.37 18.39 8.93
N PRO A 241 -5.58 17.32 8.88
CA PRO A 241 -5.72 16.30 7.84
C PRO A 241 -7.03 15.55 7.98
N LYS A 242 -7.58 15.11 6.85
CA LYS A 242 -8.65 14.10 6.86
C LYS A 242 -8.06 12.79 7.36
N THR A 243 -8.88 11.98 8.01
CA THR A 243 -8.47 10.64 8.44
C THR A 243 -8.26 9.69 7.27
N ARG A 244 -8.93 9.95 6.13
CA ARG A 244 -8.89 9.13 4.90
C ARG A 244 -8.94 9.99 3.64
N TYR A 245 -8.12 9.61 2.66
CA TYR A 245 -8.05 10.22 1.33
C TYR A 245 -8.31 9.15 0.27
N LEU A 246 -9.51 9.17 -0.32
CA LEU A 246 -9.85 8.34 -1.49
C LEU A 246 -9.24 8.95 -2.75
N VAL A 247 -8.35 8.21 -3.42
CA VAL A 247 -7.64 8.69 -4.61
C VAL A 247 -8.05 7.88 -5.84
N GLY A 248 -8.54 8.55 -6.86
CA GLY A 248 -9.14 7.96 -8.05
C GLY A 248 -10.68 8.01 -8.03
N ARG A 249 -11.26 8.07 -9.23
CA ARG A 249 -12.74 8.09 -9.39
C ARG A 249 -13.35 6.76 -9.00
N ASP A 250 -12.70 5.67 -9.39
CA ASP A 250 -13.07 4.29 -9.08
C ASP A 250 -13.11 4.04 -7.57
N ALA A 251 -12.08 4.48 -6.81
CA ALA A 251 -12.06 4.38 -5.36
C ALA A 251 -13.24 5.12 -4.72
N LYS A 252 -13.51 6.36 -5.18
CA LYS A 252 -14.61 7.17 -4.65
C LYS A 252 -15.97 6.53 -4.91
N VAL A 253 -16.19 5.99 -6.10
CA VAL A 253 -17.45 5.31 -6.47
C VAL A 253 -17.62 4.03 -5.65
N ARG A 254 -16.61 3.14 -5.66
CA ARG A 254 -16.67 1.87 -4.93
C ARG A 254 -16.88 2.07 -3.42
N ALA A 255 -16.19 3.03 -2.81
CA ALA A 255 -16.36 3.35 -1.39
C ALA A 255 -17.77 3.87 -1.06
N ARG A 256 -18.41 4.64 -1.95
CA ARG A 256 -19.79 5.09 -1.77
C ARG A 256 -20.78 3.95 -1.91
N VAL A 257 -20.60 3.13 -2.94
CA VAL A 257 -21.46 1.97 -3.20
C VAL A 257 -21.38 0.99 -2.02
N ALA A 258 -20.18 0.69 -1.51
CA ALA A 258 -19.99 -0.21 -0.38
C ALA A 258 -20.68 0.24 0.93
N LYS A 259 -20.96 1.54 1.08
CA LYS A 259 -21.68 2.05 2.26
C LYS A 259 -23.18 1.81 2.25
N VAL A 260 -23.77 1.64 1.06
CA VAL A 260 -25.24 1.63 0.91
C VAL A 260 -25.77 0.38 0.22
N MET A 261 -24.92 -0.37 -0.47
CA MET A 261 -25.32 -1.56 -1.20
C MET A 261 -25.29 -2.79 -0.26
N PRO A 262 -26.40 -3.55 -0.12
CA PRO A 262 -26.41 -4.80 0.61
C PRO A 262 -25.46 -5.84 0.00
N ASP A 263 -24.85 -6.68 0.85
CA ASP A 263 -23.81 -7.64 0.47
C ASP A 263 -24.21 -8.52 -0.73
N ARG A 264 -25.39 -9.11 -0.72
CA ARG A 264 -25.88 -9.94 -1.84
C ARG A 264 -26.00 -9.20 -3.17
N MET A 265 -26.26 -7.89 -3.14
CA MET A 265 -26.30 -7.07 -4.37
C MET A 265 -24.88 -6.76 -4.83
N MET A 266 -23.98 -6.47 -3.91
CA MET A 266 -22.56 -6.27 -4.19
C MET A 266 -21.94 -7.52 -4.79
N ASP A 267 -22.18 -8.70 -4.22
CA ASP A 267 -21.69 -9.99 -4.73
C ASP A 267 -22.13 -10.22 -6.15
N ARG A 268 -23.43 -10.03 -6.44
CA ARG A 268 -23.97 -10.19 -7.81
C ARG A 268 -23.34 -9.20 -8.78
N ALA A 269 -23.12 -7.95 -8.39
CA ALA A 269 -22.52 -6.94 -9.22
C ALA A 269 -21.06 -7.28 -9.56
N ILE A 270 -20.26 -7.70 -8.56
CA ILE A 270 -18.87 -8.08 -8.73
C ILE A 270 -18.75 -9.30 -9.64
N VAL A 271 -19.49 -10.38 -9.34
CA VAL A 271 -19.45 -11.62 -10.14
C VAL A 271 -19.88 -11.35 -11.59
N ARG A 272 -20.94 -10.55 -11.79
CA ARG A 272 -21.42 -10.20 -13.15
C ARG A 272 -20.36 -9.40 -13.93
N THR A 273 -19.67 -8.46 -13.29
CA THR A 273 -18.61 -7.67 -13.94
C THR A 273 -17.47 -8.57 -14.42
N LEU A 274 -17.03 -9.52 -13.60
CA LEU A 274 -15.98 -10.47 -13.96
C LEU A 274 -16.40 -11.42 -15.09
N SER A 275 -17.68 -11.82 -15.11
CA SER A 275 -18.22 -12.69 -16.18
C SER A 275 -18.35 -11.98 -17.53
N GLN A 276 -18.51 -10.66 -17.55
CA GLN A 276 -18.66 -9.86 -18.79
C GLN A 276 -17.33 -9.41 -19.40
N SER A 277 -16.22 -9.51 -18.69
CA SER A 277 -14.88 -9.16 -19.20
C SER A 277 -14.40 -10.11 -20.34
N LYS A 278 -15.20 -11.09 -20.74
CA LYS A 278 -14.95 -12.03 -21.84
C LYS A 278 -15.44 -11.55 -23.22
N ARG A 279 -16.13 -10.42 -23.30
CA ARG A 279 -16.57 -9.80 -24.54
C ARG A 279 -15.80 -8.49 -24.76
#